data_c1b87177e79f30b89a278051e9046e4a
#
_entry.id   c1b87177e79f30b89a278051e9046e4a
#
_cell.length_a   1.000
_cell.length_b   1.000
_cell.length_c   1.000
_cell.angle_alpha   90.00
_cell.angle_beta   90.00
_cell.angle_gamma   90.00
#
_symmetry.space_group_name_H-M   'P 1'
#
loop_
_entity.id
_entity.type
_entity.pdbx_description
1 polymer ?
#
loop_
_entity_poly.entity_id
_entity_poly.type
_entity_poly.pdbx_seq_one_letter_code
_entity_poly.pdbx_strand_id
1 'polypeptide(L)'
;MQVFEQWESEVRGYCRLYPTVFASASNARQVDESGRSFVDFFAGAGVLNFGHNNPRMKKALIEFIEADGPAHSLDMYTVPKRAFVQKFADTILKPRGMNHRMQFTGPTGTNAVEAALKLARRVTGRQTVVACSFGFHGMTLGSLACTANSYFRNAAGVPLDHVIRQPFGCETPCEGCTAGCGVAAVDRLRAQFEDPSGG
;
A
#
# COMPACT_ATOMS: atom_id res chain seq x y z
N MET A 1 11.10 -26.60 -1.46
CA MET A 1 11.89 -25.56 -2.16
C MET A 1 12.03 -25.85 -3.65
N GLN A 2 12.44 -27.06 -4.06
CA GLN A 2 12.70 -27.43 -5.45
C GLN A 2 11.59 -27.08 -6.46
N VAL A 3 10.33 -27.27 -6.09
CA VAL A 3 9.18 -26.90 -6.95
C VAL A 3 9.13 -25.41 -7.27
N PHE A 4 9.41 -24.55 -6.26
CA PHE A 4 9.43 -23.11 -6.44
C PHE A 4 10.63 -22.64 -7.29
N GLU A 5 11.78 -23.32 -7.15
CA GLU A 5 12.97 -23.03 -7.96
C GLU A 5 12.78 -23.44 -9.42
N GLN A 6 12.03 -24.52 -9.65
CA GLN A 6 11.80 -25.06 -10.99
C GLN A 6 10.69 -24.32 -11.76
N TRP A 7 9.60 -23.93 -11.09
CA TRP A 7 8.37 -23.51 -11.75
C TRP A 7 7.90 -22.09 -11.42
N GLU A 8 8.40 -21.48 -10.36
CA GLU A 8 8.08 -20.09 -10.06
C GLU A 8 9.06 -19.15 -10.77
N SER A 9 8.53 -18.09 -11.39
CA SER A 9 9.33 -17.11 -12.12
C SER A 9 10.43 -16.49 -11.26
N GLU A 10 11.61 -16.30 -11.83
CA GLU A 10 12.67 -15.48 -11.23
C GLU A 10 12.36 -13.96 -11.31
N VAL A 11 11.49 -13.56 -12.23
CA VAL A 11 11.03 -12.18 -12.36
C VAL A 11 9.86 -11.97 -11.40
N ARG A 12 10.14 -11.44 -10.21
CA ARG A 12 9.16 -11.20 -9.13
C ARG A 12 9.31 -9.80 -8.57
N GLY A 13 8.17 -9.21 -8.21
CA GLY A 13 8.15 -7.97 -7.44
C GLY A 13 8.52 -8.15 -5.97
N TYR A 14 8.48 -9.39 -5.46
CA TYR A 14 8.77 -9.75 -4.07
C TYR A 14 9.86 -10.81 -4.03
N CYS A 15 10.78 -10.68 -3.09
CA CYS A 15 11.92 -11.59 -2.99
C CYS A 15 11.57 -12.82 -2.17
N ARG A 16 12.24 -13.95 -2.48
CA ARG A 16 12.26 -15.16 -1.64
C ARG A 16 13.19 -14.97 -0.46
N LEU A 17 12.83 -14.06 0.46
CA LEU A 17 13.65 -13.77 1.64
C LEU A 17 13.60 -14.87 2.70
N TYR A 18 12.58 -15.72 2.66
CA TYR A 18 12.35 -16.74 3.67
C TYR A 18 12.61 -18.13 3.07
N PRO A 19 13.75 -18.75 3.36
CA PRO A 19 14.12 -20.04 2.75
C PRO A 19 13.42 -21.21 3.45
N THR A 20 12.10 -21.15 3.57
CA THR A 20 11.26 -22.20 4.17
C THR A 20 9.87 -22.21 3.56
N VAL A 21 9.16 -23.31 3.70
CA VAL A 21 7.77 -23.47 3.26
C VAL A 21 6.86 -23.45 4.48
N PHE A 22 6.03 -22.43 4.60
CA PHE A 22 5.09 -22.30 5.70
C PHE A 22 3.86 -23.16 5.47
N ALA A 23 3.48 -23.97 6.47
CA ALA A 23 2.34 -24.86 6.42
C ALA A 23 1.11 -24.29 7.13
N SER A 24 1.30 -23.51 8.20
CA SER A 24 0.20 -22.92 8.96
C SER A 24 0.61 -21.61 9.63
N ALA A 25 -0.40 -20.81 9.99
CA ALA A 25 -0.18 -19.56 10.69
C ALA A 25 -1.35 -19.22 11.62
N SER A 26 -1.06 -18.59 12.76
CA SER A 26 -2.06 -18.09 13.71
C SER A 26 -1.52 -16.90 14.48
N ASN A 27 -2.32 -15.84 14.56
CA ASN A 27 -1.91 -14.57 15.17
C ASN A 27 -0.55 -14.08 14.60
N ALA A 28 0.46 -13.91 15.42
CA ALA A 28 1.81 -13.48 15.04
C ALA A 28 2.79 -14.66 14.86
N ARG A 29 2.30 -15.87 14.63
CA ARG A 29 3.15 -17.05 14.48
C ARG A 29 2.87 -17.78 13.19
N GLN A 30 3.94 -18.25 12.56
CA GLN A 30 3.91 -19.13 11.39
C GLN A 30 4.67 -20.41 11.72
N VAL A 31 4.22 -21.53 11.19
CA VAL A 31 4.86 -22.84 11.35
C VAL A 31 5.18 -23.37 9.97
N ASP A 32 6.40 -23.80 9.76
CA ASP A 32 6.82 -24.42 8.51
C ASP A 32 6.43 -25.91 8.44
N GLU A 33 6.61 -26.52 7.28
CA GLU A 33 6.29 -27.93 7.06
C GLU A 33 7.15 -28.92 7.88
N SER A 34 8.27 -28.45 8.47
CA SER A 34 9.07 -29.22 9.41
C SER A 34 8.64 -29.04 10.88
N GLY A 35 7.62 -28.23 11.14
CA GLY A 35 7.12 -27.96 12.49
C GLY A 35 7.85 -26.84 13.23
N ARG A 36 8.81 -26.14 12.63
CA ARG A 36 9.48 -25.01 13.27
C ARG A 36 8.57 -23.80 13.33
N SER A 37 8.54 -23.15 14.49
CA SER A 37 7.71 -21.96 14.72
C SER A 37 8.53 -20.68 14.59
N PHE A 38 7.97 -19.70 13.87
CA PHE A 38 8.54 -18.38 13.64
C PHE A 38 7.59 -17.30 14.16
N VAL A 39 8.15 -16.18 14.62
CA VAL A 39 7.37 -14.97 14.89
C VAL A 39 7.32 -14.15 13.61
N ASP A 40 6.12 -13.80 13.17
CA ASP A 40 5.92 -12.99 11.98
C ASP A 40 5.96 -11.50 12.31
N PHE A 41 7.07 -10.84 12.01
CA PHE A 41 7.21 -9.38 12.04
C PHE A 41 6.91 -8.72 10.70
N PHE A 42 6.71 -9.50 9.64
CA PHE A 42 6.40 -8.97 8.32
C PHE A 42 4.92 -8.58 8.19
N ALA A 43 4.02 -9.40 8.78
CA ALA A 43 2.58 -9.17 8.80
C ALA A 43 1.99 -8.87 7.41
N GLY A 44 2.50 -9.51 6.35
CA GLY A 44 2.09 -9.26 4.96
C GLY A 44 2.28 -7.81 4.53
N ALA A 45 3.37 -7.15 4.95
CA ALA A 45 3.63 -5.73 4.72
C ALA A 45 2.49 -4.81 5.26
N GLY A 46 1.89 -5.19 6.40
CA GLY A 46 0.87 -4.41 7.09
C GLY A 46 -0.58 -4.77 6.76
N VAL A 47 -0.81 -5.77 5.91
CA VAL A 47 -2.20 -6.21 5.61
C VAL A 47 -2.77 -7.13 6.68
N LEU A 48 -1.94 -7.77 7.51
CA LEU A 48 -2.33 -8.69 8.57
C LEU A 48 -2.33 -8.04 9.97
N ASN A 49 -2.84 -6.83 10.09
CA ASN A 49 -2.84 -6.06 11.34
C ASN A 49 -3.61 -6.75 12.49
N PHE A 50 -4.52 -7.66 12.18
CA PHE A 50 -5.26 -8.47 13.16
C PHE A 50 -4.67 -9.87 13.36
N GLY A 51 -3.49 -10.13 12.78
CA GLY A 51 -2.82 -11.43 12.79
C GLY A 51 -3.38 -12.42 11.79
N HIS A 52 -2.64 -13.51 11.61
CA HIS A 52 -3.07 -14.63 10.78
C HIS A 52 -4.29 -15.32 11.37
N ASN A 53 -5.27 -15.64 10.54
CA ASN A 53 -6.44 -16.44 10.91
C ASN A 53 -7.12 -15.96 12.20
N ASN A 54 -7.30 -14.64 12.35
CA ASN A 54 -8.02 -14.10 13.50
C ASN A 54 -9.35 -14.87 13.69
N PRO A 55 -9.61 -15.47 14.85
CA PRO A 55 -10.74 -16.42 15.03
C PRO A 55 -12.10 -15.80 14.70
N ARG A 56 -12.31 -14.53 15.06
CA ARG A 56 -13.57 -13.82 14.82
C ARG A 56 -13.77 -13.55 13.31
N MET A 57 -12.72 -13.10 12.62
CA MET A 57 -12.78 -12.82 11.18
C MET A 57 -12.93 -14.12 10.40
N LYS A 58 -12.17 -15.15 10.77
CA LYS A 58 -12.24 -16.48 10.16
C LYS A 58 -13.64 -17.09 10.27
N LYS A 59 -14.25 -17.03 11.45
CA LYS A 59 -15.62 -17.53 11.68
C LYS A 59 -16.61 -16.81 10.76
N ALA A 60 -16.59 -15.48 10.71
CA ALA A 60 -17.49 -14.70 9.88
C ALA A 60 -17.32 -15.01 8.38
N LEU A 61 -16.09 -15.27 7.93
CA LEU A 61 -15.82 -15.64 6.53
C LEU A 61 -16.39 -17.02 6.21
N ILE A 62 -16.21 -18.01 7.09
CA ILE A 62 -16.74 -19.36 6.92
C ILE A 62 -18.27 -19.33 6.87
N GLU A 63 -18.92 -18.66 7.81
CA GLU A 63 -20.38 -18.50 7.85
C GLU A 63 -20.91 -17.84 6.55
N PHE A 64 -20.19 -16.85 6.01
CA PHE A 64 -20.57 -16.19 4.76
C PHE A 64 -20.47 -17.13 3.55
N ILE A 65 -19.43 -17.97 3.49
CA ILE A 65 -19.24 -18.94 2.41
C ILE A 65 -20.30 -20.05 2.49
N GLU A 66 -20.55 -20.58 3.68
CA GLU A 66 -21.57 -21.61 3.94
C GLU A 66 -22.99 -21.15 3.62
N ALA A 67 -23.24 -19.84 3.69
CA ALA A 67 -24.52 -19.21 3.34
C ALA A 67 -24.63 -18.82 1.85
N ASP A 68 -23.78 -19.36 0.98
CA ASP A 68 -23.73 -19.04 -0.46
C ASP A 68 -23.64 -17.52 -0.74
N GLY A 69 -22.87 -16.80 0.09
CA GLY A 69 -22.69 -15.36 -0.06
C GLY A 69 -22.06 -14.98 -1.41
N PRO A 70 -22.46 -13.84 -2.03
CA PRO A 70 -21.92 -13.41 -3.32
C PRO A 70 -20.40 -13.29 -3.30
N ALA A 71 -19.69 -14.10 -4.11
CA ALA A 71 -18.24 -14.12 -4.20
C ALA A 71 -17.66 -12.90 -4.96
N HIS A 72 -18.48 -12.17 -5.71
CA HIS A 72 -18.09 -10.99 -6.46
C HIS A 72 -18.92 -9.77 -6.05
N SER A 73 -18.27 -8.65 -5.77
CA SER A 73 -18.91 -7.40 -5.31
C SER A 73 -18.38 -6.13 -5.98
N LEU A 74 -17.37 -6.22 -6.84
CA LEU A 74 -16.75 -5.01 -7.40
C LEU A 74 -17.76 -4.24 -8.25
N ASP A 75 -18.39 -4.91 -9.21
CA ASP A 75 -19.33 -4.32 -10.16
C ASP A 75 -20.79 -4.40 -9.70
N MET A 76 -21.07 -4.99 -8.55
CA MET A 76 -22.43 -5.24 -8.06
C MET A 76 -22.69 -4.65 -6.68
N TYR A 77 -23.94 -4.35 -6.43
CA TYR A 77 -24.44 -4.03 -5.10
C TYR A 77 -24.74 -5.34 -4.35
N THR A 78 -24.06 -5.57 -3.24
CA THR A 78 -24.25 -6.75 -2.39
C THR A 78 -24.53 -6.33 -0.95
N VAL A 79 -25.17 -7.22 -0.18
CA VAL A 79 -25.46 -6.97 1.22
C VAL A 79 -24.20 -6.68 2.04
N PRO A 80 -23.11 -7.47 1.93
CA PRO A 80 -21.89 -7.19 2.68
C PRO A 80 -21.21 -5.88 2.25
N LYS A 81 -21.21 -5.54 0.95
CA LYS A 81 -20.68 -4.25 0.48
C LYS A 81 -21.47 -3.08 1.06
N ARG A 82 -22.80 -3.15 1.06
CA ARG A 82 -23.65 -2.13 1.70
C ARG A 82 -23.34 -1.99 3.19
N ALA A 83 -23.24 -3.11 3.92
CA ALA A 83 -22.94 -3.10 5.34
C ALA A 83 -21.55 -2.49 5.62
N PHE A 84 -20.55 -2.81 4.83
CA PHE A 84 -19.21 -2.22 4.94
C PHE A 84 -19.23 -0.71 4.68
N VAL A 85 -19.86 -0.25 3.59
CA VAL A 85 -19.95 1.17 3.23
C VAL A 85 -20.65 1.95 4.34
N GLN A 86 -21.77 1.45 4.85
CA GLN A 86 -22.51 2.10 5.94
C GLN A 86 -21.65 2.15 7.22
N LYS A 87 -21.02 1.03 7.60
CA LYS A 87 -20.18 0.99 8.80
C LYS A 87 -19.00 1.94 8.71
N PHE A 88 -18.34 2.00 7.56
CA PHE A 88 -17.22 2.92 7.33
C PHE A 88 -17.69 4.39 7.42
N ALA A 89 -18.82 4.71 6.79
CA ALA A 89 -19.38 6.05 6.87
C ALA A 89 -19.69 6.44 8.31
N ASP A 90 -20.33 5.57 9.09
CA ASP A 90 -20.73 5.86 10.46
C ASP A 90 -19.56 5.98 11.44
N THR A 91 -18.48 5.20 11.24
CA THR A 91 -17.34 5.14 12.17
C THR A 91 -16.19 6.07 11.78
N ILE A 92 -16.04 6.39 10.50
CA ILE A 92 -14.88 7.14 9.99
C ILE A 92 -15.30 8.49 9.42
N LEU A 93 -16.22 8.52 8.46
CA LEU A 93 -16.51 9.75 7.72
C LEU A 93 -17.34 10.75 8.55
N LYS A 94 -18.50 10.31 9.05
CA LYS A 94 -19.43 11.19 9.79
C LYS A 94 -18.79 11.81 11.04
N PRO A 95 -18.10 11.05 11.92
CA PRO A 95 -17.50 11.64 13.12
C PRO A 95 -16.41 12.68 12.83
N ARG A 96 -15.84 12.65 11.61
CA ARG A 96 -14.81 13.60 11.16
C ARG A 96 -15.35 14.71 10.25
N GLY A 97 -16.66 14.77 10.04
CA GLY A 97 -17.27 15.74 9.12
C GLY A 97 -16.83 15.58 7.66
N MET A 98 -16.36 14.40 7.26
CA MET A 98 -15.81 14.15 5.93
C MET A 98 -16.93 13.86 4.92
N ASN A 99 -17.15 14.76 3.96
CA ASN A 99 -18.07 14.53 2.84
C ASN A 99 -17.36 13.82 1.67
N HIS A 100 -16.85 12.62 1.92
CA HIS A 100 -16.13 11.81 0.96
C HIS A 100 -16.97 10.63 0.46
N ARG A 101 -16.55 10.07 -0.67
CA ARG A 101 -17.10 8.84 -1.23
C ARG A 101 -16.00 7.80 -1.31
N MET A 102 -16.35 6.53 -1.06
CA MET A 102 -15.41 5.43 -1.20
C MET A 102 -15.33 4.98 -2.65
N GLN A 103 -14.12 4.75 -3.12
CA GLN A 103 -13.85 4.14 -4.41
C GLN A 103 -13.17 2.78 -4.20
N PHE A 104 -13.77 1.72 -4.70
CA PHE A 104 -13.18 0.39 -4.71
C PHE A 104 -12.38 0.23 -6.01
N THR A 105 -11.08 0.02 -5.90
CA THR A 105 -10.15 0.13 -7.03
C THR A 105 -9.58 -1.21 -7.48
N GLY A 106 -9.66 -2.21 -6.66
CA GLY A 106 -9.04 -3.52 -6.86
C GLY A 106 -8.27 -3.98 -5.61
N PRO A 107 -7.68 -5.19 -5.63
CA PRO A 107 -7.26 -5.87 -4.42
C PRO A 107 -5.90 -5.44 -3.87
N THR A 108 -5.20 -4.49 -4.48
CA THR A 108 -3.85 -4.10 -4.06
C THR A 108 -3.73 -2.61 -3.76
N GLY A 109 -2.76 -2.24 -2.92
CA GLY A 109 -2.44 -0.83 -2.63
C GLY A 109 -2.02 -0.05 -3.88
N THR A 110 -1.32 -0.68 -4.81
CA THR A 110 -0.94 -0.04 -6.07
C THR A 110 -2.16 0.40 -6.89
N ASN A 111 -3.24 -0.37 -6.91
CA ASN A 111 -4.49 0.00 -7.59
C ASN A 111 -5.10 1.27 -6.98
N ALA A 112 -5.05 1.40 -5.66
CA ALA A 112 -5.53 2.60 -4.98
C ALA A 112 -4.69 3.83 -5.32
N VAL A 113 -3.36 3.69 -5.35
CA VAL A 113 -2.44 4.78 -5.76
C VAL A 113 -2.69 5.18 -7.21
N GLU A 114 -2.78 4.24 -8.14
CA GLU A 114 -3.07 4.53 -9.56
C GLU A 114 -4.41 5.29 -9.72
N ALA A 115 -5.45 4.85 -9.02
CA ALA A 115 -6.74 5.53 -9.04
C ALA A 115 -6.65 6.96 -8.47
N ALA A 116 -5.91 7.15 -7.38
CA ALA A 116 -5.69 8.47 -6.78
C ALA A 116 -4.92 9.40 -7.73
N LEU A 117 -3.86 8.93 -8.38
CA LEU A 117 -3.10 9.69 -9.36
C LEU A 117 -3.97 10.11 -10.57
N LYS A 118 -4.75 9.18 -11.10
CA LYS A 118 -5.69 9.45 -12.20
C LYS A 118 -6.73 10.48 -11.80
N LEU A 119 -7.34 10.31 -10.63
CA LEU A 119 -8.34 11.25 -10.11
C LEU A 119 -7.75 12.65 -9.90
N ALA A 120 -6.61 12.74 -9.23
CA ALA A 120 -5.92 14.00 -8.98
C ALA A 120 -5.61 14.74 -10.28
N ARG A 121 -5.02 14.07 -11.26
CA ARG A 121 -4.73 14.65 -12.58
C ARG A 121 -5.98 15.09 -13.32
N ARG A 122 -7.04 14.29 -13.28
CA ARG A 122 -8.31 14.59 -13.94
C ARG A 122 -8.99 15.83 -13.36
N VAL A 123 -9.00 15.95 -12.03
CA VAL A 123 -9.69 17.06 -11.33
C VAL A 123 -8.89 18.37 -11.41
N THR A 124 -7.56 18.28 -11.31
CA THR A 124 -6.70 19.48 -11.24
C THR A 124 -6.16 19.93 -12.60
N GLY A 125 -6.15 19.07 -13.61
CA GLY A 125 -5.44 19.28 -14.88
C GLY A 125 -3.91 19.23 -14.76
N ARG A 126 -3.36 19.03 -13.56
CA ARG A 126 -1.92 18.95 -13.29
C ARG A 126 -1.40 17.54 -13.53
N GLN A 127 -0.20 17.42 -14.08
CA GLN A 127 0.38 16.11 -14.41
C GLN A 127 1.40 15.64 -13.37
N THR A 128 2.22 16.58 -12.86
CA THR A 128 3.33 16.27 -11.97
C THR A 128 2.86 16.00 -10.54
N VAL A 129 3.47 15.01 -9.92
CA VAL A 129 3.21 14.57 -8.55
C VAL A 129 4.45 14.79 -7.70
N VAL A 130 4.28 15.29 -6.50
CA VAL A 130 5.33 15.33 -5.49
C VAL A 130 5.30 14.04 -4.70
N ALA A 131 6.37 13.25 -4.77
CA ALA A 131 6.56 12.02 -3.99
C ALA A 131 7.65 12.22 -2.95
N CYS A 132 7.43 11.67 -1.75
CA CYS A 132 8.41 11.76 -0.67
C CYS A 132 9.51 10.70 -0.80
N SER A 133 10.75 11.05 -0.36
CA SER A 133 11.82 10.09 -0.17
C SER A 133 11.39 8.97 0.79
N PHE A 134 11.98 7.77 0.62
CA PHE A 134 11.67 6.54 1.36
C PHE A 134 10.24 5.98 1.15
N GLY A 135 9.37 6.66 0.39
CA GLY A 135 8.01 6.18 0.12
C GLY A 135 8.00 4.96 -0.81
N PHE A 136 7.16 3.96 -0.49
CA PHE A 136 6.83 2.86 -1.38
C PHE A 136 5.34 2.94 -1.71
N HIS A 137 5.02 3.05 -3.00
CA HIS A 137 3.66 3.27 -3.48
C HIS A 137 3.12 2.15 -4.38
N GLY A 138 3.98 1.22 -4.77
CA GLY A 138 3.62 0.07 -5.58
C GLY A 138 4.56 -0.14 -6.77
N MET A 139 4.22 -1.11 -7.61
CA MET A 139 5.07 -1.61 -8.70
C MET A 139 4.45 -1.43 -10.10
N THR A 140 3.22 -0.95 -10.23
CA THR A 140 2.66 -0.52 -11.51
C THR A 140 3.25 0.84 -11.91
N LEU A 141 3.30 1.17 -13.19
CA LEU A 141 4.14 2.27 -13.70
C LEU A 141 3.90 3.62 -13.02
N GLY A 142 2.66 4.03 -12.78
CA GLY A 142 2.37 5.28 -12.08
C GLY A 142 2.76 5.24 -10.60
N SER A 143 2.45 4.16 -9.90
CA SER A 143 2.85 3.94 -8.51
C SER A 143 4.36 3.80 -8.38
N LEU A 144 5.00 3.10 -9.34
CA LEU A 144 6.44 2.89 -9.39
C LEU A 144 7.18 4.22 -9.62
N ALA A 145 6.64 5.10 -10.45
CA ALA A 145 7.16 6.45 -10.62
C ALA A 145 7.24 7.20 -9.28
N CYS A 146 6.25 7.02 -8.40
CA CYS A 146 6.22 7.62 -7.07
C CYS A 146 7.08 6.88 -6.03
N THR A 147 7.42 5.60 -6.25
CA THR A 147 8.23 4.80 -5.34
C THR A 147 9.67 5.33 -5.29
N ALA A 148 10.20 5.53 -4.06
CA ALA A 148 11.49 6.21 -3.87
C ALA A 148 12.70 5.35 -4.25
N ASN A 149 12.67 4.04 -4.01
CA ASN A 149 13.81 3.16 -4.22
C ASN A 149 14.11 2.99 -5.72
N SER A 150 15.30 3.42 -6.14
CA SER A 150 15.77 3.32 -7.53
C SER A 150 15.90 1.87 -8.02
N TYR A 151 16.22 0.93 -7.14
CA TYR A 151 16.29 -0.49 -7.48
C TYR A 151 15.00 -0.97 -8.16
N PHE A 152 13.84 -0.63 -7.59
CA PHE A 152 12.55 -0.99 -8.20
C PHE A 152 12.27 -0.19 -9.48
N ARG A 153 12.60 1.10 -9.49
CA ARG A 153 12.33 1.95 -10.66
C ARG A 153 13.16 1.59 -11.89
N ASN A 154 14.39 1.14 -11.69
CA ASN A 154 15.28 0.73 -12.78
C ASN A 154 14.73 -0.47 -13.56
N ALA A 155 13.84 -1.26 -12.96
CA ALA A 155 13.18 -2.39 -13.61
C ALA A 155 11.97 -2.00 -14.48
N ALA A 156 11.61 -0.71 -14.57
CA ALA A 156 10.42 -0.28 -15.29
C ALA A 156 10.46 -0.54 -16.81
N GLY A 157 11.65 -0.51 -17.42
CA GLY A 157 11.83 -0.67 -18.86
C GLY A 157 11.30 0.49 -19.72
N VAL A 158 10.73 1.51 -19.08
CA VAL A 158 10.19 2.74 -19.72
C VAL A 158 10.49 3.95 -18.84
N PRO A 159 10.48 5.18 -19.39
CA PRO A 159 10.59 6.39 -18.60
C PRO A 159 9.48 6.49 -17.54
N LEU A 160 9.85 6.98 -16.36
CA LEU A 160 8.94 7.20 -15.23
C LEU A 160 8.87 8.72 -14.95
N ASP A 161 8.07 9.40 -15.76
CA ASP A 161 7.99 10.85 -15.79
C ASP A 161 6.93 11.42 -14.84
N HIS A 162 6.83 12.74 -14.78
CA HIS A 162 5.84 13.50 -14.03
C HIS A 162 5.88 13.27 -12.51
N VAL A 163 7.06 12.98 -11.95
CA VAL A 163 7.26 12.88 -10.50
C VAL A 163 8.53 13.65 -10.11
N ILE A 164 8.38 14.56 -9.17
CA ILE A 164 9.49 15.18 -8.44
C ILE A 164 9.58 14.57 -7.04
N ARG A 165 10.79 14.48 -6.49
CA ARG A 165 11.02 13.90 -5.18
C ARG A 165 11.45 14.94 -4.18
N GLN A 166 10.79 14.90 -3.04
CA GLN A 166 11.09 15.77 -1.90
C GLN A 166 11.49 14.94 -0.69
N PRO A 167 12.45 15.41 0.10
CA PRO A 167 12.77 14.81 1.38
C PRO A 167 11.55 14.72 2.30
N PHE A 168 11.40 13.59 2.98
CA PHE A 168 10.46 13.44 4.08
C PHE A 168 11.22 13.63 5.41
N GLY A 169 11.27 14.87 5.88
CA GLY A 169 12.04 15.21 7.08
C GLY A 169 13.55 15.33 6.80
N CYS A 170 14.39 14.93 7.76
CA CYS A 170 15.83 14.86 7.59
C CYS A 170 16.24 13.57 6.90
N GLU A 171 16.94 13.66 5.78
CA GLU A 171 17.51 12.51 5.08
C GLU A 171 18.80 11.99 5.72
N THR A 172 19.49 12.85 6.46
CA THR A 172 20.69 12.50 7.23
C THR A 172 20.48 12.81 8.70
N PRO A 173 20.96 11.96 9.63
CA PRO A 173 21.02 12.32 11.04
C PRO A 173 21.81 13.63 11.20
N CYS A 174 21.16 14.68 11.69
CA CYS A 174 21.86 15.92 12.03
C CYS A 174 22.02 16.00 13.56
N GLU A 175 23.20 16.39 14.02
CA GLU A 175 23.41 16.77 15.41
C GLU A 175 22.48 17.96 15.71
N GLY A 176 21.57 17.79 16.67
CA GLY A 176 20.58 18.83 17.01
C GLY A 176 19.28 18.78 16.19
N CYS A 177 18.93 17.62 15.63
CA CYS A 177 17.63 17.42 15.00
C CYS A 177 16.50 17.82 15.95
N THR A 178 15.95 19.00 15.74
CA THR A 178 14.78 19.53 16.46
C THR A 178 13.51 19.24 15.65
N ALA A 179 12.35 19.36 16.29
CA ALA A 179 11.04 19.18 15.64
C ALA A 179 10.80 20.09 14.40
N GLY A 180 11.71 20.99 14.09
CA GLY A 180 11.63 21.91 12.94
C GLY A 180 12.13 21.36 11.59
N CYS A 181 12.77 20.19 11.54
CA CYS A 181 13.32 19.68 10.29
C CYS A 181 12.24 19.40 9.21
N GLY A 182 11.07 18.93 9.62
CA GLY A 182 9.93 18.75 8.72
C GLY A 182 9.41 20.07 8.14
N VAL A 183 9.41 21.13 8.94
CA VAL A 183 9.04 22.49 8.51
C VAL A 183 9.98 23.00 7.42
N ALA A 184 11.29 22.84 7.63
CA ALA A 184 12.30 23.23 6.64
C ALA A 184 12.15 22.49 5.29
N ALA A 185 11.72 21.23 5.31
CA ALA A 185 11.42 20.49 4.07
C ALA A 185 10.21 21.06 3.33
N VAL A 186 9.15 21.42 4.07
CA VAL A 186 7.96 22.07 3.52
C VAL A 186 8.27 23.46 2.98
N ASP A 187 9.09 24.24 3.68
CA ASP A 187 9.49 25.59 3.23
C ASP A 187 10.33 25.54 1.96
N ARG A 188 11.22 24.56 1.83
CA ARG A 188 11.94 24.32 0.55
C ARG A 188 10.99 24.00 -0.59
N LEU A 189 10.00 23.14 -0.35
CA LEU A 189 9.00 22.79 -1.35
C LEU A 189 8.16 24.03 -1.74
N ARG A 190 7.76 24.84 -0.78
CA ARG A 190 7.05 26.11 -1.03
C ARG A 190 7.89 27.04 -1.90
N ALA A 191 9.16 27.24 -1.56
CA ALA A 191 10.07 28.06 -2.35
C ALA A 191 10.21 27.59 -3.80
N GLN A 192 10.21 26.27 -4.04
CA GLN A 192 10.22 25.73 -5.40
C GLN A 192 8.93 26.06 -6.18
N PHE A 193 7.77 26.05 -5.54
CA PHE A 193 6.51 26.41 -6.19
C PHE A 193 6.33 27.91 -6.42
N GLU A 194 7.00 28.71 -5.61
CA GLU A 194 6.98 30.18 -5.68
C GLU A 194 8.11 30.74 -6.59
N ASP A 195 9.02 29.89 -7.03
CA ASP A 195 10.12 30.29 -7.90
C ASP A 195 9.60 30.67 -9.29
N PRO A 196 9.74 31.98 -9.69
CA PRO A 196 9.27 32.44 -10.99
C PRO A 196 10.09 31.89 -12.17
N SER A 197 11.24 31.26 -11.92
CA SER A 197 12.05 30.59 -12.95
C SER A 197 11.49 29.23 -13.37
N GLY A 198 10.45 28.75 -12.70
CA GLY A 198 9.75 27.54 -13.08
C GLY A 198 10.53 26.27 -12.73
N GLY A 199 10.87 26.12 -11.46
CA GLY A 199 11.48 24.91 -10.92
C GLY A 199 10.62 23.65 -11.06
#